data_0649865c2468a576e391f695c5d94801
#
_entry.id   0649865c2468a576e391f695c5d94801
#
_cell.length_a   1.000
_cell.length_b   1.000
_cell.length_c   1.000
_cell.angle_alpha   90.00
_cell.angle_beta   90.00
_cell.angle_gamma   90.00
#
_symmetry.space_group_name_H-M   'P 1'
#
loop_
_entity.id
_entity.type
_entity.pdbx_description
1 polymer ?
#
loop_
_entity_poly.entity_id
_entity_poly.type
_entity_poly.pdbx_seq_one_letter_code
_entity_poly.pdbx_strand_id
1 'polypeptide(L)'
;MSDQKNLGHNSKKDFLKNPVEHIDITTFDARKIISSMEKMSFVSRETANAANIYNEMLKDKECTIFLTLAGSTSAAGCMNIYKDLVKYNMVDAIVATGASIIDMDFFEALGFKHYQGSQFQDDTELRKNYIDRIYDTYIDEEELQECDKKICEIADTLEPRSYTSREFICEMGKYLKKNSKKKDSLIETAYDNNVPIFCPAFT
;
A
#
# COMPACT_ATOMS: atom_id res chain seq x y z
N MET A 1 42.69 28.05 -0.89
CA MET A 1 42.49 27.04 -1.94
C MET A 1 41.22 26.31 -1.57
N SER A 2 40.15 26.64 -2.24
CA SER A 2 38.80 26.16 -1.96
C SER A 2 38.61 24.77 -2.63
N ASP A 3 38.44 23.75 -1.83
CA ASP A 3 37.96 22.46 -2.29
C ASP A 3 36.54 22.63 -2.87
N GLN A 4 36.46 22.82 -4.16
CA GLN A 4 35.23 22.56 -4.90
C GLN A 4 35.01 21.05 -4.87
N LYS A 5 34.24 20.59 -3.85
CA LYS A 5 33.62 19.27 -3.96
C LYS A 5 32.82 19.23 -5.25
N ASN A 6 33.25 18.39 -6.16
CA ASN A 6 32.49 17.96 -7.32
C ASN A 6 31.15 17.47 -6.83
N LEU A 7 30.13 18.31 -6.86
CA LEU A 7 28.73 17.91 -6.70
C LEU A 7 28.35 17.15 -7.99
N GLY A 8 28.71 15.87 -8.03
CA GLY A 8 28.21 14.98 -9.05
C GLY A 8 26.68 15.06 -9.04
N HIS A 9 26.08 15.47 -10.16
CA HIS A 9 24.63 15.42 -10.30
C HIS A 9 24.22 13.97 -10.20
N ASN A 10 23.43 13.64 -9.16
CA ASN A 10 22.83 12.33 -9.05
C ASN A 10 21.92 12.09 -10.26
N SER A 11 22.01 10.94 -10.84
CA SER A 11 21.10 10.49 -11.89
C SER A 11 19.84 9.88 -11.25
N LYS A 12 18.73 9.79 -11.99
CA LYS A 12 17.51 9.11 -11.56
C LYS A 12 17.81 7.74 -10.95
N LYS A 13 18.70 6.95 -11.56
CA LYS A 13 19.10 5.63 -11.09
C LYS A 13 19.80 5.65 -9.72
N ASP A 14 20.40 6.76 -9.33
CA ASP A 14 21.07 6.89 -8.03
C ASP A 14 20.07 6.99 -6.89
N PHE A 15 18.90 7.52 -7.15
CA PHE A 15 17.80 7.63 -6.19
C PHE A 15 16.96 6.34 -6.09
N LEU A 16 16.84 5.58 -7.16
CA LEU A 16 15.98 4.40 -7.27
C LEU A 16 16.77 3.09 -7.11
N LYS A 17 17.63 3.01 -6.09
CA LYS A 17 18.51 1.84 -5.86
C LYS A 17 17.94 0.82 -4.88
N ASN A 18 17.32 1.29 -3.82
CA ASN A 18 16.93 0.46 -2.69
C ASN A 18 15.40 0.35 -2.65
N PRO A 19 14.80 -0.68 -3.25
CA PRO A 19 13.36 -0.84 -3.18
C PRO A 19 12.90 -1.06 -1.74
N VAL A 20 11.71 -0.56 -1.41
CA VAL A 20 11.04 -0.87 -0.16
C VAL A 20 10.62 -2.33 -0.19
N GLU A 21 10.88 -3.05 0.90
CA GLU A 21 10.45 -4.43 1.09
C GLU A 21 9.25 -4.47 2.04
N HIS A 22 8.24 -5.25 1.67
CA HIS A 22 7.07 -5.44 2.53
C HIS A 22 7.34 -6.53 3.56
N ILE A 23 7.00 -6.24 4.81
CA ILE A 23 7.12 -7.23 5.88
C ILE A 23 6.16 -8.40 5.66
N ASP A 24 6.66 -9.60 5.84
CA ASP A 24 5.86 -10.83 5.91
C ASP A 24 5.67 -11.21 7.39
N ILE A 25 4.54 -10.83 7.97
CA ILE A 25 4.22 -11.11 9.37
C ILE A 25 3.90 -12.59 9.63
N THR A 26 3.68 -13.38 8.59
CA THR A 26 3.39 -14.83 8.75
C THR A 26 4.62 -15.62 9.16
N THR A 27 5.80 -15.04 9.02
CA THR A 27 7.09 -15.65 9.39
C THR A 27 7.50 -15.35 10.84
N PHE A 28 6.74 -14.52 11.56
CA PHE A 28 7.04 -14.10 12.93
C PHE A 28 5.99 -14.56 13.92
N ASP A 29 6.40 -14.80 15.18
CA ASP A 29 5.50 -15.01 16.30
C ASP A 29 5.69 -13.91 17.36
N ALA A 30 4.83 -12.91 17.29
CA ALA A 30 4.84 -11.78 18.23
C ALA A 30 3.94 -11.99 19.46
N ARG A 31 3.24 -13.13 19.60
CA ARG A 31 2.24 -13.36 20.68
C ARG A 31 2.80 -13.12 22.07
N LYS A 32 4.00 -13.62 22.34
CA LYS A 32 4.63 -13.42 23.66
C LYS A 32 5.00 -11.97 23.94
N ILE A 33 5.38 -11.21 22.92
CA ILE A 33 5.70 -9.79 23.05
C ILE A 33 4.41 -9.03 23.37
N ILE A 34 3.38 -9.22 22.56
CA ILE A 34 2.09 -8.54 22.71
C ILE A 34 1.44 -8.86 24.05
N SER A 35 1.39 -10.13 24.48
CA SER A 35 0.80 -10.49 25.77
C SER A 35 1.59 -9.96 26.96
N SER A 36 2.92 -9.78 26.82
CA SER A 36 3.73 -9.16 27.87
C SER A 36 3.43 -7.65 28.01
N MET A 37 3.00 -7.00 26.93
CA MET A 37 2.64 -5.57 26.93
C MET A 37 1.39 -5.28 27.79
N GLU A 38 0.53 -6.25 28.05
CA GLU A 38 -0.63 -6.09 28.95
C GLU A 38 -0.23 -5.64 30.35
N LYS A 39 0.96 -6.05 30.82
CA LYS A 39 1.52 -5.72 32.14
C LYS A 39 2.28 -4.41 32.15
N MET A 40 2.42 -3.76 31.01
CA MET A 40 3.07 -2.46 30.87
C MET A 40 2.08 -1.31 31.08
N SER A 41 2.50 -0.09 30.77
CA SER A 41 1.66 1.10 30.84
C SER A 41 1.68 1.84 29.50
N PHE A 42 0.84 2.88 29.38
CA PHE A 42 0.73 3.76 28.20
C PHE A 42 0.42 2.97 26.93
N VAL A 43 0.97 3.41 25.79
CA VAL A 43 0.70 2.86 24.46
C VAL A 43 1.00 1.36 24.36
N SER A 44 1.95 0.83 25.13
CA SER A 44 2.24 -0.61 25.13
C SER A 44 1.04 -1.43 25.61
N ARG A 45 0.41 -1.02 26.72
CA ARG A 45 -0.83 -1.68 27.20
C ARG A 45 -1.97 -1.52 26.22
N GLU A 46 -2.12 -0.33 25.63
CA GLU A 46 -3.16 -0.08 24.62
C GLU A 46 -2.97 -0.94 23.37
N THR A 47 -1.71 -1.19 22.97
CA THR A 47 -1.41 -2.10 21.85
C THR A 47 -1.89 -3.53 22.16
N ALA A 48 -1.63 -4.01 23.38
CA ALA A 48 -2.10 -5.33 23.79
C ALA A 48 -3.64 -5.39 23.88
N ASN A 49 -4.27 -4.34 24.43
CA ASN A 49 -5.74 -4.23 24.48
C ASN A 49 -6.34 -4.25 23.07
N ALA A 50 -5.77 -3.51 22.13
CA ALA A 50 -6.24 -3.50 20.73
C ALA A 50 -6.14 -4.90 20.10
N ALA A 51 -5.03 -5.60 20.34
CA ALA A 51 -4.86 -6.97 19.84
C ALA A 51 -5.90 -7.94 20.43
N ASN A 52 -6.21 -7.81 21.74
CA ASN A 52 -7.23 -8.61 22.40
C ASN A 52 -8.63 -8.31 21.85
N ILE A 53 -8.97 -7.03 21.66
CA ILE A 53 -10.25 -6.62 21.08
C ILE A 53 -10.41 -7.22 19.68
N TYR A 54 -9.39 -7.09 18.84
CA TYR A 54 -9.42 -7.64 17.49
C TYR A 54 -9.57 -9.17 17.50
N ASN A 55 -8.90 -9.86 18.43
CA ASN A 55 -9.06 -11.30 18.59
C ASN A 55 -10.49 -11.70 19.00
N GLU A 56 -11.16 -10.91 19.84
CA GLU A 56 -12.58 -11.15 20.16
C GLU A 56 -13.51 -10.86 18.96
N MET A 57 -13.24 -9.79 18.19
CA MET A 57 -13.97 -9.51 16.94
C MET A 57 -13.88 -10.69 15.95
N LEU A 58 -12.70 -11.30 15.81
CA LEU A 58 -12.50 -12.47 14.93
C LEU A 58 -13.25 -13.73 15.38
N LYS A 59 -13.57 -13.85 16.67
CA LYS A 59 -14.33 -14.98 17.22
C LYS A 59 -15.83 -14.78 17.12
N ASP A 60 -16.28 -13.54 17.10
CA ASP A 60 -17.71 -13.17 17.04
C ASP A 60 -18.21 -13.27 15.60
N LYS A 61 -19.07 -14.24 15.31
CA LYS A 61 -19.63 -14.45 13.98
C LYS A 61 -20.63 -13.36 13.53
N GLU A 62 -21.14 -12.57 14.46
CA GLU A 62 -22.04 -11.46 14.15
C GLU A 62 -21.27 -10.13 13.98
N CYS A 63 -19.97 -10.12 14.23
CA CYS A 63 -19.14 -8.94 14.08
C CYS A 63 -18.71 -8.76 12.62
N THR A 64 -18.97 -7.58 12.05
CA THR A 64 -18.43 -7.18 10.75
C THR A 64 -17.19 -6.33 10.96
N ILE A 65 -16.08 -6.71 10.36
CA ILE A 65 -14.77 -6.06 10.54
C ILE A 65 -14.44 -5.21 9.33
N PHE A 66 -14.33 -3.90 9.52
CA PHE A 66 -13.88 -2.95 8.52
C PHE A 66 -12.42 -2.58 8.74
N LEU A 67 -11.60 -2.72 7.71
CA LEU A 67 -10.25 -2.19 7.68
C LEU A 67 -10.26 -0.81 7.00
N THR A 68 -9.83 0.22 7.71
CA THR A 68 -9.68 1.56 7.13
C THR A 68 -8.22 1.87 6.85
N LEU A 69 -7.93 2.27 5.62
CA LEU A 69 -6.57 2.55 5.15
C LEU A 69 -6.46 4.00 4.69
N ALA A 70 -5.55 4.74 5.31
CA ALA A 70 -5.19 6.09 4.90
C ALA A 70 -3.69 6.31 5.11
N GLY A 71 -3.15 7.33 4.44
CA GLY A 71 -1.71 7.61 4.45
C GLY A 71 -0.93 6.61 3.62
N SER A 72 0.39 6.69 3.72
CA SER A 72 1.31 5.97 2.83
C SER A 72 1.87 4.68 3.44
N THR A 73 1.19 4.07 4.42
CA THR A 73 1.67 2.88 5.13
C THR A 73 1.83 1.66 4.21
N SER A 74 1.05 1.59 3.14
CA SER A 74 1.21 0.56 2.11
C SER A 74 2.56 0.69 1.38
N ALA A 75 2.93 1.89 0.92
CA ALA A 75 4.25 2.16 0.32
C ALA A 75 5.39 1.97 1.33
N ALA A 76 5.11 2.19 2.61
CA ALA A 76 6.09 2.06 3.69
C ALA A 76 6.36 0.61 4.14
N GLY A 77 5.90 -0.40 3.40
CA GLY A 77 6.21 -1.81 3.67
C GLY A 77 5.10 -2.61 4.36
N CYS A 78 3.89 -2.06 4.52
CA CYS A 78 2.77 -2.75 5.19
C CYS A 78 1.81 -3.47 4.24
N MET A 79 2.00 -3.43 2.93
CA MET A 79 1.04 -3.97 1.95
C MET A 79 0.75 -5.45 2.15
N ASN A 80 1.76 -6.26 2.45
CA ASN A 80 1.56 -7.69 2.69
C ASN A 80 0.66 -7.95 3.91
N ILE A 81 0.69 -7.09 4.93
CA ILE A 81 -0.18 -7.21 6.10
C ILE A 81 -1.64 -7.08 5.66
N TYR A 82 -1.98 -6.05 4.88
CA TYR A 82 -3.35 -5.80 4.42
C TYR A 82 -3.85 -6.92 3.51
N LYS A 83 -3.02 -7.37 2.59
CA LYS A 83 -3.30 -8.54 1.75
C LYS A 83 -3.59 -9.79 2.59
N ASP A 84 -2.76 -10.07 3.60
CA ASP A 84 -2.91 -11.26 4.42
C ASP A 84 -4.15 -11.20 5.31
N LEU A 85 -4.55 -10.03 5.82
CA LEU A 85 -5.83 -9.85 6.51
C LEU A 85 -7.01 -10.27 5.63
N VAL A 86 -6.99 -9.93 4.35
CA VAL A 86 -8.01 -10.37 3.38
C VAL A 86 -7.89 -11.86 3.11
N LYS A 87 -6.70 -12.34 2.80
CA LYS A 87 -6.43 -13.73 2.42
C LYS A 87 -6.85 -14.73 3.50
N TYR A 88 -6.66 -14.37 4.75
CA TYR A 88 -7.00 -15.22 5.91
C TYR A 88 -8.39 -14.92 6.50
N ASN A 89 -9.22 -14.17 5.78
CA ASN A 89 -10.59 -13.85 6.18
C ASN A 89 -10.66 -13.18 7.56
N MET A 90 -9.76 -12.22 7.78
CA MET A 90 -9.65 -11.46 9.03
C MET A 90 -10.33 -10.08 8.93
N VAL A 91 -10.82 -9.69 7.75
CA VAL A 91 -11.59 -8.47 7.49
C VAL A 91 -12.70 -8.76 6.48
N ASP A 92 -13.83 -8.07 6.62
CA ASP A 92 -15.01 -8.26 5.76
C ASP A 92 -15.11 -7.18 4.68
N ALA A 93 -14.56 -6.02 4.93
CA ALA A 93 -14.56 -4.90 3.98
C ALA A 93 -13.38 -3.96 4.23
N ILE A 94 -12.98 -3.25 3.19
CA ILE A 94 -11.93 -2.23 3.24
C ILE A 94 -12.50 -0.89 2.81
N VAL A 95 -12.15 0.17 3.55
CA VAL A 95 -12.38 1.57 3.15
C VAL A 95 -11.02 2.24 3.05
N ALA A 96 -10.66 2.69 1.86
CA ALA A 96 -9.30 3.20 1.59
C ALA A 96 -9.33 4.53 0.82
N THR A 97 -8.20 5.21 0.79
CA THR A 97 -7.94 6.34 -0.09
C THR A 97 -7.48 5.86 -1.47
N GLY A 98 -7.65 6.69 -2.50
CA GLY A 98 -7.13 6.44 -3.84
C GLY A 98 -5.63 6.19 -3.82
N ALA A 99 -4.88 7.02 -3.08
CA ALA A 99 -3.44 6.84 -2.90
C ALA A 99 -3.06 5.43 -2.43
N SER A 100 -3.75 4.88 -1.42
CA SER A 100 -3.43 3.54 -0.90
C SER A 100 -3.73 2.42 -1.90
N ILE A 101 -4.75 2.58 -2.73
CA ILE A 101 -5.23 1.55 -3.66
C ILE A 101 -4.57 1.68 -5.03
N ILE A 102 -4.46 2.90 -5.57
CA ILE A 102 -3.97 3.14 -6.93
C ILE A 102 -2.47 3.35 -6.92
N ASP A 103 -2.01 4.41 -6.23
CA ASP A 103 -0.61 4.85 -6.30
C ASP A 103 0.35 3.89 -5.57
N MET A 104 -0.19 2.95 -4.80
CA MET A 104 0.61 2.01 -4.02
C MET A 104 0.34 0.55 -4.41
N ASP A 105 -0.86 0.01 -4.18
CA ASP A 105 -1.11 -1.42 -4.45
C ASP A 105 -1.17 -1.74 -5.93
N PHE A 106 -1.98 -0.99 -6.70
CA PHE A 106 -2.11 -1.20 -8.13
C PHE A 106 -0.79 -0.91 -8.87
N PHE A 107 -0.12 0.18 -8.49
CA PHE A 107 1.21 0.56 -8.98
C PHE A 107 2.22 -0.58 -8.81
N GLU A 108 2.33 -1.15 -7.62
CA GLU A 108 3.23 -2.29 -7.39
C GLU A 108 2.78 -3.56 -8.09
N ALA A 109 1.48 -3.79 -8.24
CA ALA A 109 0.95 -4.92 -8.99
C ALA A 109 1.32 -4.86 -10.48
N LEU A 110 1.49 -3.66 -11.05
CA LEU A 110 2.02 -3.45 -12.37
C LEU A 110 3.53 -3.74 -12.48
N GLY A 111 4.22 -3.98 -11.37
CA GLY A 111 5.64 -4.32 -11.29
C GLY A 111 6.55 -3.13 -10.99
N PHE A 112 5.99 -1.96 -10.73
CA PHE A 112 6.71 -0.78 -10.28
C PHE A 112 7.09 -0.89 -8.80
N LYS A 113 7.90 0.03 -8.29
CA LYS A 113 8.44 -0.07 -6.94
C LYS A 113 8.50 1.27 -6.25
N HIS A 114 8.30 1.24 -4.93
CA HIS A 114 8.69 2.32 -4.04
C HIS A 114 10.13 2.11 -3.59
N TYR A 115 10.85 3.19 -3.31
CA TYR A 115 12.27 3.14 -2.96
C TYR A 115 12.55 3.88 -1.67
N GLN A 116 13.50 3.35 -0.89
CA GLN A 116 14.02 4.03 0.28
C GLN A 116 14.82 5.27 -0.15
N GLY A 117 14.49 6.40 0.43
CA GLY A 117 15.11 7.68 0.14
C GLY A 117 15.54 8.41 1.41
N SER A 118 15.62 9.73 1.32
CA SER A 118 15.95 10.62 2.43
C SER A 118 14.95 11.77 2.54
N GLN A 119 14.45 12.00 3.74
CA GLN A 119 13.59 13.17 4.00
C GLN A 119 14.31 14.52 3.83
N PHE A 120 15.64 14.50 3.81
CA PHE A 120 16.49 15.71 3.69
C PHE A 120 16.98 15.96 2.27
N GLN A 121 16.55 15.16 1.29
CA GLN A 121 16.91 15.36 -0.10
C GLN A 121 16.28 16.66 -0.64
N ASP A 122 17.02 17.36 -1.49
CA ASP A 122 16.52 18.56 -2.18
C ASP A 122 15.41 18.17 -3.18
N ASP A 123 14.19 18.64 -2.93
CA ASP A 123 13.02 18.38 -3.77
C ASP A 123 13.19 18.97 -5.19
N THR A 124 14.01 20.02 -5.35
CA THR A 124 14.32 20.57 -6.68
C THR A 124 15.15 19.59 -7.49
N GLU A 125 16.06 18.89 -6.85
CA GLU A 125 16.86 17.85 -7.50
C GLU A 125 16.02 16.62 -7.84
N LEU A 126 15.15 16.18 -6.91
CA LEU A 126 14.21 15.09 -7.16
C LEU A 126 13.30 15.39 -8.35
N ARG A 127 12.69 16.58 -8.38
CA ARG A 127 11.82 17.01 -9.48
C ARG A 127 12.53 17.03 -10.84
N LYS A 128 13.79 17.44 -10.91
CA LYS A 128 14.58 17.41 -12.14
C LYS A 128 14.79 15.99 -12.66
N ASN A 129 14.75 15.01 -11.77
CA ASN A 129 14.88 13.60 -12.08
C ASN A 129 13.54 12.87 -12.21
N TYR A 130 12.40 13.58 -12.19
CA TYR A 130 11.07 12.98 -12.23
C TYR A 130 10.86 11.96 -11.10
N ILE A 131 11.15 12.38 -9.87
CA ILE A 131 10.99 11.58 -8.66
C ILE A 131 10.09 12.33 -7.69
N ASP A 132 9.02 11.67 -7.25
CA ASP A 132 8.18 12.10 -6.15
C ASP A 132 8.71 11.57 -4.82
N ARG A 133 8.43 12.31 -3.76
CA ARG A 133 8.84 11.93 -2.42
C ARG A 133 7.68 11.99 -1.43
N ILE A 134 7.50 10.88 -0.73
CA ILE A 134 6.64 10.80 0.43
C ILE A 134 7.54 10.57 1.64
N TYR A 135 7.86 11.63 2.37
CA TYR A 135 8.78 11.64 3.51
C TYR A 135 10.17 11.10 3.12
N ASP A 136 10.48 9.83 3.38
CA ASP A 136 11.73 9.15 3.04
C ASP A 136 11.54 8.03 2.00
N THR A 137 10.45 8.07 1.28
CA THR A 137 10.11 7.10 0.22
C THR A 137 10.06 7.81 -1.12
N TYR A 138 10.71 7.25 -2.13
CA TYR A 138 10.75 7.78 -3.49
C TYR A 138 9.88 6.96 -4.43
N ILE A 139 9.26 7.66 -5.38
CA ILE A 139 8.40 7.10 -6.43
C ILE A 139 8.90 7.66 -7.76
N ASP A 140 8.99 6.82 -8.78
CA ASP A 140 9.23 7.25 -10.15
C ASP A 140 7.94 7.86 -10.72
N GLU A 141 7.96 9.16 -10.99
CA GLU A 141 6.84 9.93 -11.55
C GLU A 141 6.40 9.40 -12.92
N GLU A 142 7.34 8.96 -13.76
CA GLU A 142 6.98 8.41 -15.08
C GLU A 142 6.25 7.06 -14.95
N GLU A 143 6.67 6.22 -13.99
CA GLU A 143 5.96 4.96 -13.67
C GLU A 143 4.57 5.24 -13.06
N LEU A 144 4.42 6.30 -12.26
CA LEU A 144 3.13 6.71 -11.70
C LEU A 144 2.18 7.15 -12.80
N GLN A 145 2.65 7.95 -13.76
CA GLN A 145 1.87 8.33 -14.94
C GLN A 145 1.45 7.13 -15.81
N GLU A 146 2.32 6.10 -15.93
CA GLU A 146 1.93 4.85 -16.60
C GLU A 146 0.86 4.09 -15.82
N CYS A 147 0.88 4.15 -14.49
CA CYS A 147 -0.18 3.62 -13.64
C CYS A 147 -1.53 4.30 -13.95
N ASP A 148 -1.56 5.64 -13.99
CA ASP A 148 -2.77 6.40 -14.33
C ASP A 148 -3.31 6.07 -15.73
N LYS A 149 -2.44 5.99 -16.72
CA LYS A 149 -2.84 5.57 -18.07
C LYS A 149 -3.50 4.20 -18.06
N LYS A 150 -2.96 3.28 -17.25
CA LYS A 150 -3.52 1.93 -17.14
C LYS A 150 -4.90 1.92 -16.50
N ILE A 151 -5.14 2.78 -15.51
CA ILE A 151 -6.48 2.99 -14.94
C ILE A 151 -7.46 3.50 -16.00
N CYS A 152 -7.06 4.49 -16.80
CA CYS A 152 -7.87 4.99 -17.91
C CYS A 152 -8.18 3.89 -18.94
N GLU A 153 -7.18 3.10 -19.34
CA GLU A 153 -7.38 1.97 -20.26
C GLU A 153 -8.40 0.96 -19.71
N ILE A 154 -8.37 0.65 -18.42
CA ILE A 154 -9.37 -0.24 -17.80
C ILE A 154 -10.75 0.40 -17.91
N ALA A 155 -10.87 1.69 -17.55
CA ALA A 155 -12.15 2.41 -17.63
C ALA A 155 -12.72 2.41 -19.05
N ASP A 156 -11.89 2.61 -20.06
CA ASP A 156 -12.30 2.64 -21.48
C ASP A 156 -12.81 1.28 -21.99
N THR A 157 -12.49 0.19 -21.32
CA THR A 157 -13.01 -1.15 -21.67
C THR A 157 -14.39 -1.44 -21.10
N LEU A 158 -14.89 -0.61 -20.18
CA LEU A 158 -16.13 -0.84 -19.47
C LEU A 158 -17.34 -0.28 -20.24
N GLU A 159 -18.51 -0.90 -20.00
CA GLU A 159 -19.77 -0.37 -20.52
C GLU A 159 -20.02 1.06 -20.00
N PRO A 160 -20.47 2.00 -20.86
CA PRO A 160 -20.67 3.39 -20.45
C PRO A 160 -21.89 3.55 -19.53
N ARG A 161 -21.65 3.46 -18.22
CA ARG A 161 -22.62 3.68 -17.16
C ARG A 161 -21.92 4.24 -15.91
N SER A 162 -22.69 4.61 -14.91
CA SER A 162 -22.13 4.97 -13.61
C SER A 162 -21.62 3.71 -12.90
N TYR A 163 -20.43 3.82 -12.32
CA TYR A 163 -19.81 2.81 -11.45
C TYR A 163 -19.58 3.39 -10.06
N THR A 164 -19.82 2.57 -9.07
CA THR A 164 -19.31 2.86 -7.71
C THR A 164 -17.82 2.57 -7.64
N SER A 165 -17.10 3.17 -6.69
CA SER A 165 -15.67 2.85 -6.49
C SER A 165 -15.46 1.35 -6.24
N ARG A 166 -16.36 0.70 -5.51
CA ARG A 166 -16.33 -0.76 -5.31
C ARG A 166 -16.38 -1.55 -6.61
N GLU A 167 -17.32 -1.22 -7.50
CA GLU A 167 -17.46 -1.91 -8.79
C GLU A 167 -16.20 -1.70 -9.64
N PHE A 168 -15.69 -0.48 -9.69
CA PHE A 168 -14.52 -0.17 -10.50
C PHE A 168 -13.26 -0.87 -9.94
N ILE A 169 -13.04 -0.87 -8.63
CA ILE A 169 -11.93 -1.59 -8.01
C ILE A 169 -12.04 -3.10 -8.23
N CYS A 170 -13.26 -3.65 -8.28
CA CYS A 170 -13.48 -5.04 -8.65
C CYS A 170 -13.02 -5.34 -10.09
N GLU A 171 -13.29 -4.42 -11.06
CA GLU A 171 -12.78 -4.57 -12.44
C GLU A 171 -11.24 -4.43 -12.49
N MET A 172 -10.65 -3.57 -11.67
CA MET A 172 -9.19 -3.50 -11.51
C MET A 172 -8.62 -4.85 -11.01
N GLY A 173 -9.25 -5.47 -10.01
CA GLY A 173 -8.85 -6.79 -9.49
C GLY A 173 -8.93 -7.88 -10.57
N LYS A 174 -9.99 -7.89 -11.34
CA LYS A 174 -10.16 -8.79 -12.49
C LYS A 174 -9.09 -8.58 -13.58
N TYR A 175 -8.70 -7.33 -13.82
CA TYR A 175 -7.59 -6.98 -14.70
C TYR A 175 -6.27 -7.51 -14.15
N LEU A 176 -5.95 -7.25 -12.87
CA LEU A 176 -4.71 -7.68 -12.22
C LEU A 176 -4.56 -9.19 -12.18
N LYS A 177 -5.65 -9.93 -11.98
CA LYS A 177 -5.62 -11.40 -12.02
C LYS A 177 -4.99 -11.97 -13.29
N LYS A 178 -5.15 -11.26 -14.41
CA LYS A 178 -4.63 -11.66 -15.73
C LYS A 178 -3.27 -11.03 -16.06
N ASN A 179 -3.03 -9.81 -15.59
CA ASN A 179 -1.98 -8.94 -16.10
C ASN A 179 -0.94 -8.51 -15.05
N SER A 180 -1.16 -8.80 -13.75
CA SER A 180 -0.23 -8.39 -12.71
C SER A 180 1.15 -9.01 -12.90
N LYS A 181 2.19 -8.21 -12.69
CA LYS A 181 3.59 -8.67 -12.66
C LYS A 181 4.01 -9.10 -11.26
N LYS A 182 3.47 -8.45 -10.22
CA LYS A 182 3.58 -8.88 -8.84
C LYS A 182 2.27 -9.53 -8.44
N LYS A 183 2.30 -10.82 -8.14
CA LYS A 183 1.12 -11.58 -7.71
C LYS A 183 0.73 -11.24 -6.27
N ASP A 184 -0.51 -11.55 -5.91
CA ASP A 184 -1.06 -11.35 -4.57
C ASP A 184 -1.02 -9.88 -4.12
N SER A 185 -1.41 -8.93 -4.98
CA SER A 185 -1.71 -7.56 -4.54
C SER A 185 -2.96 -7.54 -3.66
N LEU A 186 -3.16 -6.47 -2.90
CA LEU A 186 -4.36 -6.30 -2.07
C LEU A 186 -5.64 -6.33 -2.93
N ILE A 187 -5.65 -5.60 -4.05
CA ILE A 187 -6.81 -5.53 -4.97
C ILE A 187 -7.08 -6.90 -5.59
N GLU A 188 -6.05 -7.61 -6.09
CA GLU A 188 -6.20 -8.96 -6.67
C GLU A 188 -6.73 -9.94 -5.62
N THR A 189 -6.15 -9.91 -4.41
CA THR A 189 -6.55 -10.79 -3.30
C THR A 189 -7.98 -10.49 -2.83
N ALA A 190 -8.37 -9.23 -2.74
CA ALA A 190 -9.72 -8.82 -2.37
C ALA A 190 -10.75 -9.27 -3.43
N TYR A 191 -10.41 -9.16 -4.72
CA TYR A 191 -11.23 -9.68 -5.80
C TYR A 191 -11.43 -11.20 -5.68
N ASP A 192 -10.36 -11.96 -5.45
CA ASP A 192 -10.41 -13.42 -5.36
C ASP A 192 -11.16 -13.92 -4.13
N ASN A 193 -11.15 -13.17 -3.03
CA ASN A 193 -11.84 -13.52 -1.78
C ASN A 193 -13.21 -12.81 -1.63
N ASN A 194 -13.65 -12.08 -2.65
CA ASN A 194 -14.91 -11.34 -2.64
C ASN A 194 -15.04 -10.34 -1.47
N VAL A 195 -13.93 -9.74 -1.03
CA VAL A 195 -13.90 -8.69 -0.01
C VAL A 195 -14.01 -7.34 -0.72
N PRO A 196 -15.06 -6.54 -0.44
CA PRO A 196 -15.27 -5.26 -1.11
C PRO A 196 -14.27 -4.21 -0.63
N ILE A 197 -13.76 -3.42 -1.58
CA ILE A 197 -12.96 -2.23 -1.29
C ILE A 197 -13.77 -1.00 -1.71
N PHE A 198 -13.96 -0.08 -0.78
CA PHE A 198 -14.62 1.20 -0.99
C PHE A 198 -13.58 2.32 -0.97
N CYS A 199 -13.65 3.21 -1.95
CA CYS A 199 -12.79 4.39 -2.01
C CYS A 199 -13.66 5.65 -2.21
N PRO A 200 -14.09 6.33 -1.12
CA PRO A 200 -14.98 7.49 -1.21
C PRO A 200 -14.36 8.67 -1.96
N ALA A 201 -13.03 8.82 -1.89
CA ALA A 201 -12.26 9.79 -2.66
C ALA A 201 -11.31 9.01 -3.57
N PHE A 202 -11.83 8.60 -4.73
CA PHE A 202 -11.12 7.71 -5.64
C PHE A 202 -9.97 8.42 -6.36
N THR A 203 -10.15 9.68 -6.70
CA THR A 203 -9.17 10.55 -7.39
C THR A 203 -8.90 11.79 -6.57
#